data_bcf6aa961fc96d4e0517f3b6e0a6114a
#
_entry.id   bcf6aa961fc96d4e0517f3b6e0a6114a
#
_cell.length_a   1.000
_cell.length_b   1.000
_cell.length_c   1.000
_cell.angle_alpha   90.00
_cell.angle_beta   90.00
_cell.angle_gamma   90.00
#
_symmetry.space_group_name_H-M   'P 1'
#
loop_
_entity.id
_entity.type
_entity.pdbx_description
1 polymer ?
#
loop_
_entity_poly.entity_id
_entity_poly.type
_entity_poly.pdbx_seq_one_letter_code
_entity_poly.pdbx_strand_id
1 'polypeptide(L)'
;MTIRMDEGAAELLDTLHRAGYAAYVVGGCVRDSLLGLTPHDWDLCTSALPQQGMELFGEEKCIPTGLQHGTVTVKQGGGLYEITTFRTEGTYTDGRHPDEVHFVPDVREDLARRDFTINAMAYNEKEGLVDPFGGQADLQSGILRAVGVPHQRFTEDALRILRLYRFAARFGFAIDPPTAQAAQELCAQLDCVSVERIEEELAKLLSAPAPAAYLDEKILGVVLPELSPEALAAAKPVVDACPAGEQALPVRLAALLLSLGEDGTRCTLRRLHCSNACIEETAVLVREVVPGVPGAFSSDTSTGCGTQRMLRALSSTRILLAAAPTATPCFRRRRQSLPLQAVPSPALLPAATGSHPSGRSSEKLPARPPVSLNIYTRKLLGQYGLKTVQRLAALGTALQPERSADFTALSELAERLDADGVCCRVSQLAVNGRDLMAAGVPAGPGIRKVLEALLDGVIREEYPNERQALLAAVQQLAAS
;
A
#
# COMPACT_ATOMS: atom_id res chain seq x y z
N MET A 1 34.55 -7.76 -0.14
CA MET A 1 33.27 -7.59 -0.84
C MET A 1 33.20 -6.17 -1.35
N THR A 2 32.88 -5.93 -2.62
CA THR A 2 32.86 -4.59 -3.20
C THR A 2 31.41 -4.22 -3.51
N ILE A 3 30.94 -3.10 -2.97
CA ILE A 3 29.62 -2.53 -3.30
C ILE A 3 29.81 -1.62 -4.51
N ARG A 4 29.02 -1.86 -5.57
CA ARG A 4 29.00 -0.97 -6.72
C ARG A 4 28.13 0.24 -6.38
N MET A 5 28.80 1.34 -6.09
CA MET A 5 28.14 2.60 -5.78
C MET A 5 27.63 3.29 -7.05
N ASP A 6 26.64 4.16 -6.86
CA ASP A 6 26.24 5.17 -7.85
C ASP A 6 27.41 6.14 -8.13
N GLU A 7 27.51 6.60 -9.37
CA GLU A 7 28.62 7.45 -9.80
C GLU A 7 28.69 8.76 -9.03
N GLY A 8 27.53 9.41 -8.81
CA GLY A 8 27.46 10.65 -8.05
C GLY A 8 27.83 10.47 -6.57
N ALA A 9 27.39 9.36 -5.94
CA ALA A 9 27.78 9.03 -4.57
C ALA A 9 29.30 8.78 -4.46
N ALA A 10 29.89 8.09 -5.43
CA ALA A 10 31.33 7.81 -5.47
C ALA A 10 32.15 9.11 -5.63
N GLU A 11 31.73 10.02 -6.51
CA GLU A 11 32.38 11.34 -6.69
C GLU A 11 32.31 12.21 -5.44
N LEU A 12 31.16 12.20 -4.73
CA LEU A 12 31.00 12.95 -3.48
C LEU A 12 31.91 12.39 -2.38
N LEU A 13 31.98 11.06 -2.23
CA LEU A 13 32.90 10.41 -1.29
C LEU A 13 34.35 10.75 -1.59
N ASP A 14 34.76 10.68 -2.86
CA ASP A 14 36.12 10.99 -3.25
C ASP A 14 36.49 12.47 -2.97
N THR A 15 35.55 13.38 -3.19
CA THR A 15 35.72 14.81 -2.87
C THR A 15 35.92 15.02 -1.36
N LEU A 16 35.10 14.39 -0.50
CA LEU A 16 35.25 14.46 0.96
C LEU A 16 36.59 13.86 1.40
N HIS A 17 36.97 12.72 0.85
CA HIS A 17 38.22 12.04 1.19
C HIS A 17 39.47 12.85 0.77
N ARG A 18 39.44 13.53 -0.38
CA ARG A 18 40.53 14.42 -0.81
C ARG A 18 40.67 15.63 0.09
N ALA A 19 39.57 16.10 0.66
CA ALA A 19 39.57 17.19 1.64
C ALA A 19 39.98 16.74 3.05
N GLY A 20 40.29 15.42 3.26
CA GLY A 20 40.74 14.88 4.52
C GLY A 20 39.66 14.43 5.48
N TYR A 21 38.41 14.41 5.04
CA TYR A 21 37.27 13.95 5.86
C TYR A 21 37.04 12.45 5.69
N ALA A 22 36.68 11.78 6.78
CA ALA A 22 36.12 10.44 6.71
C ALA A 22 34.70 10.51 6.12
N ALA A 23 34.38 9.63 5.17
CA ALA A 23 33.06 9.59 4.54
C ALA A 23 32.69 8.19 4.06
N TYR A 24 31.41 7.86 4.12
CA TYR A 24 30.86 6.55 3.77
C TYR A 24 29.45 6.72 3.15
N VAL A 25 29.06 5.78 2.29
CA VAL A 25 27.65 5.50 2.05
C VAL A 25 27.09 4.70 3.21
N VAL A 26 25.80 4.88 3.58
CA VAL A 26 25.30 4.39 4.86
C VAL A 26 23.82 3.97 4.82
N GLY A 27 23.46 2.97 5.61
CA GLY A 27 22.06 2.64 5.84
C GLY A 27 21.41 1.83 4.73
N GLY A 28 20.34 2.37 4.15
CA GLY A 28 19.50 1.69 3.17
C GLY A 28 20.24 1.21 1.93
N CYS A 29 21.09 2.05 1.36
CA CYS A 29 21.85 1.72 0.16
C CYS A 29 22.87 0.59 0.40
N VAL A 30 23.51 0.56 1.56
CA VAL A 30 24.46 -0.52 1.93
C VAL A 30 23.70 -1.84 2.10
N ARG A 31 22.59 -1.83 2.85
CA ARG A 31 21.73 -3.00 3.05
C ARG A 31 21.21 -3.55 1.70
N ASP A 32 20.60 -2.69 0.86
CA ASP A 32 19.99 -3.12 -0.39
C ASP A 32 21.07 -3.66 -1.36
N SER A 33 22.27 -3.03 -1.41
CA SER A 33 23.42 -3.56 -2.17
C SER A 33 23.88 -4.93 -1.69
N LEU A 34 23.92 -5.16 -0.36
CA LEU A 34 24.29 -6.45 0.23
C LEU A 34 23.25 -7.54 -0.08
N LEU A 35 21.98 -7.17 -0.26
CA LEU A 35 20.91 -8.06 -0.69
C LEU A 35 20.87 -8.28 -2.22
N GLY A 36 21.74 -7.62 -2.98
CA GLY A 36 21.74 -7.68 -4.46
C GLY A 36 20.60 -6.88 -5.08
N LEU A 37 19.96 -5.99 -4.33
CA LEU A 37 18.95 -5.06 -4.81
C LEU A 37 19.62 -3.77 -5.31
N THR A 38 18.97 -3.07 -6.24
CA THR A 38 19.41 -1.74 -6.67
C THR A 38 18.89 -0.70 -5.69
N PRO A 39 19.77 0.04 -4.97
CA PRO A 39 19.35 1.14 -4.11
C PRO A 39 18.65 2.24 -4.92
N HIS A 40 17.59 2.82 -4.36
CA HIS A 40 16.92 3.98 -4.95
C HIS A 40 17.61 5.29 -4.57
N ASP A 41 18.02 5.40 -3.30
CA ASP A 41 18.64 6.57 -2.72
C ASP A 41 20.00 6.20 -2.13
N TRP A 42 20.95 7.11 -2.22
CA TRP A 42 22.29 6.96 -1.68
C TRP A 42 22.54 8.03 -0.61
N ASP A 43 22.41 7.61 0.65
CA ASP A 43 22.73 8.45 1.80
C ASP A 43 24.22 8.36 2.12
N LEU A 44 24.83 9.50 2.41
CA LEU A 44 26.23 9.59 2.82
C LEU A 44 26.32 10.09 4.27
N CYS A 45 27.36 9.68 4.96
CA CYS A 45 27.73 10.26 6.24
C CYS A 45 29.23 10.62 6.25
N THR A 46 29.59 11.68 7.00
CA THR A 46 30.96 12.23 6.99
C THR A 46 31.34 12.86 8.32
N SER A 47 32.68 12.96 8.57
CA SER A 47 33.20 13.75 9.69
C SER A 47 33.22 15.26 9.43
N ALA A 48 32.94 15.70 8.18
CA ALA A 48 32.84 17.12 7.86
C ALA A 48 31.60 17.73 8.53
N LEU A 49 31.76 18.90 9.12
CA LEU A 49 30.62 19.68 9.62
C LEU A 49 29.77 20.20 8.44
N PRO A 50 28.48 20.51 8.63
CA PRO A 50 27.60 20.95 7.54
C PRO A 50 28.16 22.14 6.76
N GLN A 51 28.73 23.13 7.44
CA GLN A 51 29.33 24.32 6.83
C GLN A 51 30.54 23.96 5.98
N GLN A 52 31.40 23.06 6.47
CA GLN A 52 32.56 22.56 5.74
C GLN A 52 32.15 21.80 4.47
N GLY A 53 31.08 21.02 4.56
CA GLY A 53 30.49 20.35 3.40
C GLY A 53 29.96 21.36 2.36
N MET A 54 29.24 22.38 2.79
CA MET A 54 28.72 23.43 1.91
C MET A 54 29.85 24.22 1.23
N GLU A 55 30.91 24.57 1.95
CA GLU A 55 32.11 25.24 1.37
C GLU A 55 32.81 24.33 0.33
N LEU A 56 32.89 23.02 0.62
CA LEU A 56 33.57 22.07 -0.24
C LEU A 56 32.84 21.82 -1.57
N PHE A 57 31.50 21.69 -1.53
CA PHE A 57 30.68 21.38 -2.71
C PHE A 57 30.20 22.62 -3.46
N GLY A 58 30.24 23.79 -2.82
CA GLY A 58 29.69 25.06 -3.30
C GLY A 58 28.23 25.24 -2.85
N GLU A 59 27.94 26.43 -2.33
CA GLU A 59 26.59 26.74 -1.77
C GLU A 59 25.48 26.58 -2.81
N GLU A 60 25.77 26.86 -4.08
CA GLU A 60 24.80 26.76 -5.17
C GLU A 60 24.34 25.32 -5.47
N LYS A 61 25.13 24.33 -5.09
CA LYS A 61 24.79 22.89 -5.21
C LYS A 61 24.17 22.34 -3.95
N CYS A 62 24.23 23.08 -2.85
CA CYS A 62 23.78 22.63 -1.54
C CYS A 62 22.39 23.14 -1.19
N ILE A 63 21.53 22.26 -0.70
CA ILE A 63 20.24 22.63 -0.15
C ILE A 63 20.31 22.37 1.37
N PRO A 64 20.18 23.40 2.22
CA PRO A 64 20.33 23.27 3.68
C PRO A 64 19.06 22.70 4.33
N THR A 65 18.64 21.51 3.92
CA THR A 65 17.36 20.87 4.32
C THR A 65 17.29 20.49 5.78
N GLY A 66 18.43 20.32 6.47
CA GLY A 66 18.46 19.83 7.86
C GLY A 66 19.71 20.27 8.62
N LEU A 67 20.19 21.50 8.42
CA LEU A 67 21.44 22.00 9.05
C LEU A 67 21.48 21.81 10.57
N GLN A 68 20.37 22.08 11.26
CA GLN A 68 20.27 21.90 12.70
C GLN A 68 20.47 20.44 13.15
N HIS A 69 20.26 19.47 12.23
CA HIS A 69 20.46 18.06 12.46
C HIS A 69 21.71 17.53 11.76
N GLY A 70 22.53 18.40 11.18
CA GLY A 70 23.78 18.02 10.53
C GLY A 70 23.64 17.49 9.10
N THR A 71 22.49 17.67 8.44
CA THR A 71 22.24 17.15 7.08
C THR A 71 22.22 18.27 6.06
N VAL A 72 22.91 18.05 4.93
CA VAL A 72 22.92 18.89 3.73
C VAL A 72 22.60 18.03 2.53
N THR A 73 21.65 18.43 1.68
CA THR A 73 21.40 17.77 0.40
C THR A 73 22.27 18.41 -0.69
N VAL A 74 23.06 17.59 -1.37
CA VAL A 74 23.96 18.02 -2.45
C VAL A 74 23.44 17.54 -3.80
N LYS A 75 23.45 18.46 -4.79
CA LYS A 75 23.13 18.14 -6.20
C LYS A 75 24.39 17.70 -6.92
N GLN A 76 24.42 16.47 -7.42
CA GLN A 76 25.56 15.92 -8.17
C GLN A 76 25.07 15.04 -9.31
N GLY A 77 25.63 15.19 -10.52
CA GLY A 77 25.32 14.32 -11.67
C GLY A 77 23.83 14.23 -12.06
N GLY A 78 23.01 15.23 -11.68
CA GLY A 78 21.55 15.20 -11.86
C GLY A 78 20.78 14.50 -10.73
N GLY A 79 21.46 13.91 -9.75
CA GLY A 79 20.89 13.31 -8.53
C GLY A 79 20.91 14.26 -7.33
N LEU A 80 20.17 13.88 -6.28
CA LEU A 80 20.16 14.51 -4.96
C LEU A 80 20.70 13.51 -3.95
N TYR A 81 21.66 13.93 -3.13
CA TYR A 81 22.33 13.10 -2.14
C TYR A 81 22.27 13.76 -0.77
N GLU A 82 21.77 13.05 0.22
CA GLU A 82 21.80 13.52 1.60
C GLU A 82 23.14 13.18 2.22
N ILE A 83 23.85 14.21 2.70
CA ILE A 83 25.13 14.06 3.41
C ILE A 83 24.93 14.51 4.85
N THR A 84 25.06 13.60 5.78
CA THR A 84 24.87 13.85 7.22
C THR A 84 26.20 13.79 7.96
N THR A 85 26.51 14.80 8.75
CA THR A 85 27.67 14.78 9.66
C THR A 85 27.48 13.68 10.70
N PHE A 86 28.53 12.91 11.01
CA PHE A 86 28.51 11.92 12.09
C PHE A 86 28.04 12.57 13.37
N ARG A 87 27.07 11.97 14.04
CA ARG A 87 26.46 12.54 15.21
C ARG A 87 26.01 11.50 16.22
N THR A 88 26.02 11.89 17.46
CA THR A 88 25.23 11.27 18.53
C THR A 88 24.04 12.16 18.85
N GLU A 89 23.04 11.58 19.43
CA GLU A 89 21.78 12.24 19.73
C GLU A 89 21.59 12.21 21.25
N GLY A 90 21.19 13.34 21.84
CA GLY A 90 20.89 13.47 23.25
C GLY A 90 19.55 12.84 23.63
N THR A 91 18.89 13.40 24.66
CA THR A 91 17.56 12.99 25.07
C THR A 91 16.52 13.37 24.00
N TYR A 92 15.37 12.70 24.04
CA TYR A 92 14.25 12.94 23.13
C TYR A 92 13.00 13.32 23.95
N THR A 93 12.86 14.61 24.26
CA THR A 93 11.74 15.08 25.07
C THR A 93 10.41 14.99 24.31
N ASP A 94 10.43 15.18 23.00
CA ASP A 94 9.24 15.10 22.16
C ASP A 94 9.02 13.69 21.54
N GLY A 95 9.90 12.72 21.84
CA GLY A 95 9.84 11.36 21.29
C GLY A 95 10.13 11.28 19.79
N ARG A 96 10.74 12.31 19.17
CA ARG A 96 11.05 12.37 17.74
C ARG A 96 12.39 13.03 17.43
N HIS A 97 12.59 14.23 17.95
CA HIS A 97 13.79 15.00 17.67
C HIS A 97 14.71 14.94 18.88
N PRO A 98 15.99 14.69 18.69
CA PRO A 98 16.93 14.83 19.79
C PRO A 98 16.96 16.29 20.24
N ASP A 99 16.89 16.50 21.54
CA ASP A 99 16.99 17.85 22.15
C ASP A 99 18.33 18.51 21.81
N GLU A 100 19.38 17.70 21.69
CA GLU A 100 20.72 18.12 21.33
C GLU A 100 21.37 17.12 20.37
N VAL A 101 22.13 17.64 19.41
CA VAL A 101 22.92 16.88 18.45
C VAL A 101 24.40 17.19 18.70
N HIS A 102 25.20 16.18 18.97
CA HIS A 102 26.63 16.31 19.13
C HIS A 102 27.35 15.69 17.96
N PHE A 103 28.13 16.48 17.22
CA PHE A 103 28.92 15.96 16.12
C PHE A 103 30.13 15.19 16.66
N VAL A 104 30.40 14.03 16.09
CA VAL A 104 31.44 13.09 16.51
C VAL A 104 32.37 12.74 15.34
N PRO A 105 33.61 12.35 15.61
CA PRO A 105 34.55 12.01 14.54
C PRO A 105 34.45 10.55 14.05
N ASP A 106 33.86 9.67 14.84
CA ASP A 106 33.80 8.22 14.54
C ASP A 106 32.42 7.82 13.96
N VAL A 107 32.43 7.20 12.79
CA VAL A 107 31.23 6.66 12.13
C VAL A 107 30.52 5.61 12.99
N ARG A 108 31.23 4.87 13.85
CA ARG A 108 30.63 3.86 14.73
C ARG A 108 29.66 4.45 15.72
N GLU A 109 29.92 5.66 16.19
CA GLU A 109 29.01 6.39 17.07
C GLU A 109 27.75 6.82 16.33
N ASP A 110 27.86 7.26 15.07
CA ASP A 110 26.69 7.56 14.21
C ASP A 110 25.85 6.32 13.92
N LEU A 111 26.51 5.17 13.69
CA LEU A 111 25.81 3.91 13.47
C LEU A 111 25.08 3.41 14.72
N ALA A 112 25.59 3.72 15.93
CA ALA A 112 25.00 3.30 17.20
C ALA A 112 23.61 3.91 17.49
N ARG A 113 23.27 5.06 16.94
CA ARG A 113 21.97 5.72 17.13
C ARG A 113 20.88 5.21 16.17
N ARG A 114 21.25 4.40 15.17
CA ARG A 114 20.31 3.92 14.14
C ARG A 114 19.32 2.90 14.69
N ASP A 115 18.26 2.65 13.93
CA ASP A 115 17.14 1.80 14.34
C ASP A 115 17.50 0.31 14.41
N PHE A 116 17.97 -0.27 13.31
CA PHE A 116 18.22 -1.70 13.18
C PHE A 116 19.62 -1.99 12.68
N THR A 117 20.18 -3.15 13.08
CA THR A 117 21.52 -3.60 12.72
C THR A 117 21.74 -3.60 11.21
N ILE A 118 20.74 -4.05 10.44
CA ILE A 118 20.80 -4.09 8.97
C ILE A 118 20.84 -2.70 8.31
N ASN A 119 20.49 -1.64 9.03
CA ASN A 119 20.58 -0.24 8.60
C ASN A 119 21.75 0.51 9.25
N ALA A 120 22.47 -0.14 10.17
CA ALA A 120 23.59 0.42 10.92
C ALA A 120 24.95 -0.06 10.35
N MET A 121 25.05 -0.04 9.03
CA MET A 121 26.25 -0.39 8.28
C MET A 121 26.65 0.78 7.38
N ALA A 122 27.97 0.99 7.25
CA ALA A 122 28.54 2.00 6.36
C ALA A 122 29.59 1.36 5.45
N TYR A 123 29.83 1.94 4.28
CA TYR A 123 30.80 1.42 3.33
C TYR A 123 31.52 2.54 2.59
N ASN A 124 32.81 2.37 2.41
CA ASN A 124 33.60 3.06 1.40
C ASN A 124 34.65 2.11 0.80
N GLU A 125 35.26 2.48 -0.32
CA GLU A 125 36.22 1.62 -1.00
C GLU A 125 37.56 1.48 -0.26
N LYS A 126 37.93 2.46 0.61
CA LYS A 126 39.22 2.49 1.31
C LYS A 126 39.23 1.55 2.50
N GLU A 127 38.15 1.53 3.27
CA GLU A 127 38.04 0.77 4.52
C GLU A 127 37.15 -0.48 4.40
N GLY A 128 36.38 -0.55 3.32
CA GLY A 128 35.39 -1.61 3.14
C GLY A 128 34.14 -1.41 3.97
N LEU A 129 33.52 -2.51 4.40
CA LEU A 129 32.29 -2.51 5.20
C LEU A 129 32.60 -2.25 6.68
N VAL A 130 31.98 -1.23 7.25
CA VAL A 130 31.98 -0.93 8.69
C VAL A 130 30.66 -1.43 9.27
N ASP A 131 30.71 -2.50 10.04
CA ASP A 131 29.55 -3.19 10.62
C ASP A 131 29.78 -3.51 12.11
N PRO A 132 29.69 -2.53 13.00
CA PRO A 132 29.97 -2.74 14.43
C PRO A 132 28.88 -3.53 15.16
N PHE A 133 27.69 -3.70 14.57
CA PHE A 133 26.53 -4.31 15.21
C PHE A 133 26.10 -5.64 14.59
N GLY A 134 26.86 -6.18 13.64
CA GLY A 134 26.59 -7.48 13.02
C GLY A 134 25.42 -7.47 12.03
N GLY A 135 25.14 -6.32 11.40
CA GLY A 135 24.06 -6.17 10.43
C GLY A 135 24.18 -7.08 9.22
N GLN A 136 25.42 -7.38 8.75
CA GLN A 136 25.64 -8.33 7.66
C GLN A 136 25.22 -9.76 8.05
N ALA A 137 25.53 -10.19 9.28
CA ALA A 137 25.14 -11.50 9.78
C ALA A 137 23.62 -11.61 9.95
N ASP A 138 22.97 -10.57 10.48
CA ASP A 138 21.52 -10.50 10.61
C ASP A 138 20.83 -10.50 9.23
N LEU A 139 21.39 -9.79 8.24
CA LEU A 139 20.92 -9.83 6.85
C LEU A 139 20.97 -11.23 6.24
N GLN A 140 22.09 -11.94 6.41
CA GLN A 140 22.28 -13.30 5.91
C GLN A 140 21.35 -14.29 6.60
N SER A 141 21.04 -14.07 7.88
CA SER A 141 20.16 -14.92 8.69
C SER A 141 18.67 -14.57 8.54
N GLY A 142 18.33 -13.48 7.84
CA GLY A 142 16.96 -12.99 7.72
C GLY A 142 16.37 -12.54 9.07
N ILE A 143 17.19 -11.89 9.90
CA ILE A 143 16.80 -11.42 11.24
C ILE A 143 16.74 -9.88 11.25
N LEU A 144 15.70 -9.34 11.84
CA LEU A 144 15.55 -7.91 12.11
C LEU A 144 15.74 -7.64 13.62
N ARG A 145 16.83 -6.96 13.95
CA ARG A 145 17.27 -6.69 15.31
C ARG A 145 17.49 -5.19 15.52
N ALA A 146 17.04 -4.64 16.65
CA ALA A 146 17.36 -3.28 17.06
C ALA A 146 18.85 -3.13 17.39
N VAL A 147 19.42 -1.95 17.12
CA VAL A 147 20.80 -1.62 17.51
C VAL A 147 20.87 -1.43 19.04
N GLY A 148 21.79 -2.11 19.68
CA GLY A 148 22.01 -1.98 21.12
C GLY A 148 20.86 -2.50 21.97
N VAL A 149 20.29 -1.68 22.83
CA VAL A 149 19.19 -2.04 23.75
C VAL A 149 17.85 -1.68 23.11
N PRO A 150 16.99 -2.66 22.76
CA PRO A 150 15.73 -2.39 22.04
C PRO A 150 14.80 -1.41 22.76
N HIS A 151 14.66 -1.52 24.07
CA HIS A 151 13.83 -0.60 24.87
C HIS A 151 14.29 0.85 24.73
N GLN A 152 15.59 1.09 24.77
CA GLN A 152 16.15 2.42 24.58
C GLN A 152 15.85 2.94 23.18
N ARG A 153 16.06 2.13 22.14
CA ARG A 153 15.82 2.49 20.73
C ARG A 153 14.36 2.89 20.48
N PHE A 154 13.41 2.16 21.06
CA PHE A 154 11.99 2.46 20.89
C PHE A 154 11.50 3.62 21.78
N THR A 155 12.12 3.84 22.93
CA THR A 155 11.82 5.03 23.77
C THR A 155 12.31 6.32 23.13
N GLU A 156 13.43 6.30 22.39
CA GLU A 156 13.93 7.46 21.64
C GLU A 156 12.99 7.89 20.52
N ASP A 157 12.48 6.95 19.74
CA ASP A 157 11.49 7.19 18.69
C ASP A 157 10.56 5.98 18.59
N ALA A 158 9.35 6.13 19.11
CA ALA A 158 8.36 5.06 19.12
C ALA A 158 7.94 4.62 17.70
N LEU A 159 8.10 5.47 16.67
CA LEU A 159 7.83 5.07 15.28
C LEU A 159 8.72 3.89 14.84
N ARG A 160 9.88 3.70 15.45
CA ARG A 160 10.75 2.54 15.17
C ARG A 160 10.03 1.21 15.42
N ILE A 161 8.99 1.18 16.25
CA ILE A 161 8.12 0.01 16.44
C ILE A 161 7.38 -0.32 15.13
N LEU A 162 6.71 0.63 14.49
CA LEU A 162 6.06 0.38 13.18
C LEU A 162 7.09 0.08 12.08
N ARG A 163 8.22 0.77 12.09
CA ARG A 163 9.34 0.50 11.17
C ARG A 163 9.84 -0.94 11.29
N LEU A 164 9.88 -1.51 12.52
CA LEU A 164 10.23 -2.91 12.75
C LEU A 164 9.32 -3.84 11.94
N TYR A 165 8.01 -3.73 12.10
CA TYR A 165 7.05 -4.57 11.40
C TYR A 165 7.06 -4.33 9.88
N ARG A 166 7.24 -3.08 9.45
CA ARG A 166 7.37 -2.74 8.04
C ARG A 166 8.61 -3.36 7.39
N PHE A 167 9.77 -3.27 8.02
CA PHE A 167 10.99 -3.88 7.47
C PHE A 167 10.90 -5.40 7.49
N ALA A 168 10.36 -5.98 8.57
CA ALA A 168 10.12 -7.42 8.64
C ALA A 168 9.21 -7.89 7.49
N ALA A 169 8.13 -7.18 7.21
CA ALA A 169 7.23 -7.47 6.09
C ALA A 169 7.88 -7.27 4.71
N ARG A 170 8.66 -6.17 4.55
CA ARG A 170 9.33 -5.86 3.28
C ARG A 170 10.31 -6.96 2.87
N PHE A 171 11.07 -7.49 3.82
CA PHE A 171 12.13 -8.47 3.55
C PHE A 171 11.75 -9.92 3.86
N GLY A 172 10.61 -10.15 4.50
CA GLY A 172 10.23 -11.47 4.98
C GLY A 172 11.10 -11.97 6.14
N PHE A 173 11.66 -11.07 6.95
CA PHE A 173 12.59 -11.38 8.02
C PHE A 173 11.88 -11.72 9.32
N ALA A 174 12.47 -12.65 10.09
CA ALA A 174 12.06 -12.90 11.46
C ALA A 174 12.50 -11.73 12.37
N ILE A 175 11.66 -11.37 13.33
CA ILE A 175 12.02 -10.35 14.32
C ILE A 175 12.77 -11.03 15.47
N ASP A 176 13.90 -10.45 15.86
CA ASP A 176 14.67 -10.90 17.04
C ASP A 176 13.81 -10.86 18.31
N PRO A 177 13.77 -11.95 19.12
CA PRO A 177 12.83 -12.04 20.25
C PRO A 177 12.92 -10.91 21.28
N PRO A 178 14.11 -10.47 21.76
CA PRO A 178 14.23 -9.30 22.62
C PRO A 178 13.67 -8.01 21.98
N THR A 179 13.89 -7.85 20.65
CA THR A 179 13.39 -6.68 19.90
C THR A 179 11.87 -6.73 19.79
N ALA A 180 11.28 -7.90 19.51
CA ALA A 180 9.82 -8.08 19.47
C ALA A 180 9.19 -7.82 20.85
N GLN A 181 9.79 -8.31 21.92
CA GLN A 181 9.32 -8.10 23.29
C GLN A 181 9.27 -6.61 23.63
N ALA A 182 10.36 -5.87 23.39
CA ALA A 182 10.41 -4.44 23.63
C ALA A 182 9.35 -3.66 22.84
N ALA A 183 9.13 -4.02 21.57
CA ALA A 183 8.08 -3.44 20.75
C ALA A 183 6.67 -3.65 21.33
N GLN A 184 6.39 -4.85 21.84
CA GLN A 184 5.14 -5.19 22.51
C GLN A 184 4.94 -4.44 23.82
N GLU A 185 6.00 -4.24 24.61
CA GLU A 185 5.96 -3.55 25.88
C GLU A 185 5.76 -2.03 25.73
N LEU A 186 6.33 -1.46 24.67
CA LEU A 186 6.34 -0.01 24.43
C LEU A 186 5.34 0.46 23.37
N CYS A 187 4.49 -0.42 22.81
CA CYS A 187 3.57 -0.07 21.72
C CYS A 187 2.63 1.11 22.05
N ALA A 188 2.23 1.30 23.31
CA ALA A 188 1.41 2.43 23.72
C ALA A 188 2.06 3.80 23.43
N GLN A 189 3.40 3.88 23.33
CA GLN A 189 4.09 5.12 22.98
C GLN A 189 3.82 5.56 21.53
N LEU A 190 3.27 4.71 20.68
CA LEU A 190 2.82 5.08 19.33
C LEU A 190 1.75 6.19 19.37
N ASP A 191 0.98 6.32 20.45
CA ASP A 191 0.01 7.41 20.63
C ASP A 191 0.66 8.81 20.65
N CYS A 192 1.98 8.87 20.96
CA CYS A 192 2.74 10.12 20.95
C CYS A 192 3.32 10.47 19.58
N VAL A 193 3.24 9.55 18.60
CA VAL A 193 3.79 9.77 17.25
C VAL A 193 2.78 10.51 16.38
N SER A 194 3.26 11.44 15.54
CA SER A 194 2.37 12.14 14.62
C SER A 194 1.69 11.18 13.63
N VAL A 195 0.44 11.47 13.34
CA VAL A 195 -0.45 10.61 12.58
C VAL A 195 0.07 10.39 11.15
N GLU A 196 0.68 11.41 10.55
CA GLU A 196 1.25 11.36 9.21
C GLU A 196 2.41 10.35 9.14
N ARG A 197 3.27 10.32 10.17
CA ARG A 197 4.36 9.34 10.25
C ARG A 197 3.83 7.92 10.43
N ILE A 198 2.77 7.75 11.21
CA ILE A 198 2.08 6.46 11.38
C ILE A 198 1.48 6.01 10.06
N GLU A 199 0.77 6.90 9.35
CA GLU A 199 0.15 6.61 8.06
C GLU A 199 1.20 6.13 7.05
N GLU A 200 2.32 6.86 6.92
CA GLU A 200 3.39 6.53 5.99
C GLU A 200 3.99 5.13 6.25
N GLU A 201 4.27 4.79 7.50
CA GLU A 201 4.81 3.47 7.85
C GLU A 201 3.77 2.35 7.68
N LEU A 202 2.50 2.61 8.01
CA LEU A 202 1.40 1.68 7.80
C LEU A 202 1.16 1.42 6.31
N ALA A 203 1.18 2.46 5.48
CA ALA A 203 1.04 2.34 4.03
C ALA A 203 2.17 1.49 3.43
N LYS A 204 3.42 1.73 3.86
CA LYS A 204 4.59 0.93 3.45
C LYS A 204 4.50 -0.52 3.95
N LEU A 205 4.02 -0.75 5.17
CA LEU A 205 3.78 -2.08 5.71
C LEU A 205 2.75 -2.84 4.86
N LEU A 206 1.61 -2.22 4.59
CA LEU A 206 0.55 -2.82 3.76
C LEU A 206 0.98 -3.03 2.30
N SER A 207 1.94 -2.26 1.79
CA SER A 207 2.46 -2.42 0.42
C SER A 207 3.47 -3.56 0.28
N ALA A 208 3.91 -4.17 1.39
CA ALA A 208 4.84 -5.29 1.38
C ALA A 208 4.26 -6.55 0.69
N PRO A 209 5.07 -7.50 0.21
CA PRO A 209 4.59 -8.70 -0.48
C PRO A 209 3.57 -9.52 0.32
N ALA A 210 3.86 -9.83 1.59
CA ALA A 210 3.00 -10.64 2.48
C ALA A 210 2.93 -10.01 3.88
N PRO A 211 2.15 -8.93 4.08
CA PRO A 211 2.15 -8.20 5.33
C PRO A 211 1.38 -8.88 6.46
N ALA A 212 0.47 -9.82 6.20
CA ALA A 212 -0.46 -10.37 7.20
C ALA A 212 0.25 -10.96 8.42
N ALA A 213 1.40 -11.63 8.23
CA ALA A 213 2.19 -12.18 9.33
C ALA A 213 2.75 -11.09 10.28
N TYR A 214 2.85 -9.87 9.80
CA TYR A 214 3.42 -8.72 10.50
C TYR A 214 2.36 -7.69 10.95
N LEU A 215 1.09 -7.93 10.68
CA LEU A 215 -0.02 -7.16 11.23
C LEU A 215 -0.28 -7.62 12.68
N ASP A 216 0.56 -7.14 13.59
CA ASP A 216 0.49 -7.51 15.01
C ASP A 216 -0.75 -6.89 15.67
N GLU A 217 -1.50 -7.70 16.43
CA GLU A 217 -2.77 -7.29 17.03
C GLU A 217 -2.59 -6.15 18.05
N LYS A 218 -1.56 -6.25 18.89
CA LYS A 218 -1.33 -5.27 19.95
C LYS A 218 -0.86 -3.94 19.38
N ILE A 219 0.04 -3.98 18.39
CA ILE A 219 0.55 -2.78 17.72
C ILE A 219 -0.57 -2.10 16.93
N LEU A 220 -1.33 -2.87 16.13
CA LEU A 220 -2.43 -2.31 15.35
C LEU A 220 -3.61 -1.87 16.22
N GLY A 221 -3.81 -2.46 17.40
CA GLY A 221 -4.80 -1.99 18.36
C GLY A 221 -4.55 -0.57 18.85
N VAL A 222 -3.29 -0.09 18.86
CA VAL A 222 -2.96 1.31 19.13
C VAL A 222 -3.17 2.17 17.88
N VAL A 223 -2.70 1.73 16.73
CA VAL A 223 -2.72 2.51 15.47
C VAL A 223 -4.13 2.60 14.86
N LEU A 224 -4.89 1.52 14.94
CA LEU A 224 -6.25 1.34 14.39
C LEU A 224 -7.22 0.85 15.47
N PRO A 225 -7.48 1.64 16.51
CA PRO A 225 -8.33 1.23 17.63
C PRO A 225 -9.77 0.92 17.24
N GLU A 226 -10.18 1.28 16.02
CA GLU A 226 -11.49 0.97 15.46
C GLU A 226 -11.62 -0.50 15.04
N LEU A 227 -10.50 -1.22 14.83
CA LEU A 227 -10.51 -2.62 14.45
C LEU A 227 -10.49 -3.52 15.67
N SER A 228 -11.50 -4.39 15.80
CA SER A 228 -11.43 -5.45 16.82
C SER A 228 -10.39 -6.52 16.44
N PRO A 229 -9.85 -7.25 17.43
CA PRO A 229 -8.94 -8.37 17.19
C PRO A 229 -9.49 -9.39 16.19
N GLU A 230 -10.79 -9.71 16.30
CA GLU A 230 -11.46 -10.66 15.41
C GLU A 230 -11.56 -10.13 13.97
N ALA A 231 -11.86 -8.83 13.82
CA ALA A 231 -11.90 -8.16 12.52
C ALA A 231 -10.52 -8.17 11.86
N LEU A 232 -9.48 -7.87 12.63
CA LEU A 232 -8.09 -7.93 12.15
C LEU A 232 -7.69 -9.35 11.74
N ALA A 233 -8.03 -10.35 12.56
CA ALA A 233 -7.73 -11.75 12.25
C ALA A 233 -8.41 -12.19 10.94
N ALA A 234 -9.67 -11.79 10.72
CA ALA A 234 -10.41 -12.08 9.50
C ALA A 234 -9.84 -11.33 8.27
N ALA A 235 -9.32 -10.12 8.45
CA ALA A 235 -8.77 -9.30 7.37
C ALA A 235 -7.40 -9.80 6.87
N LYS A 236 -6.55 -10.34 7.73
CA LYS A 236 -5.18 -10.77 7.41
C LYS A 236 -5.07 -11.62 6.14
N PRO A 237 -5.79 -12.74 5.98
CA PRO A 237 -5.69 -13.58 4.78
C PRO A 237 -6.17 -12.85 3.53
N VAL A 238 -7.15 -11.95 3.65
CA VAL A 238 -7.67 -11.16 2.52
C VAL A 238 -6.62 -10.13 2.07
N VAL A 239 -5.95 -9.46 3.02
CA VAL A 239 -4.87 -8.50 2.73
C VAL A 239 -3.73 -9.18 1.97
N ASP A 240 -3.31 -10.37 2.36
CA ASP A 240 -2.26 -11.12 1.66
C ASP A 240 -2.70 -11.60 0.27
N ALA A 241 -3.98 -11.93 0.09
CA ALA A 241 -4.53 -12.31 -1.21
C ALA A 241 -4.67 -11.13 -2.18
N CYS A 242 -4.64 -9.87 -1.68
CA CYS A 242 -4.65 -8.68 -2.53
C CYS A 242 -3.30 -8.45 -3.21
N PRO A 243 -3.26 -7.80 -4.40
CA PRO A 243 -2.02 -7.43 -5.06
C PRO A 243 -1.08 -6.65 -4.12
N ALA A 244 0.24 -6.80 -4.32
CA ALA A 244 1.27 -6.09 -3.58
C ALA A 244 1.64 -4.75 -4.24
N GLY A 245 2.33 -3.89 -3.48
CA GLY A 245 2.89 -2.62 -3.95
C GLY A 245 1.99 -1.41 -3.68
N GLU A 246 2.57 -0.24 -3.84
CA GLU A 246 1.92 1.05 -3.50
C GLU A 246 0.62 1.29 -4.27
N GLN A 247 0.56 0.88 -5.53
CA GLN A 247 -0.65 1.07 -6.35
C GLN A 247 -1.84 0.23 -5.88
N ALA A 248 -1.59 -0.83 -5.12
CA ALA A 248 -2.61 -1.68 -4.53
C ALA A 248 -3.04 -1.24 -3.12
N LEU A 249 -2.41 -0.22 -2.56
CA LEU A 249 -2.70 0.25 -1.19
C LEU A 249 -4.20 0.46 -0.91
N PRO A 250 -5.00 1.12 -1.77
CA PRO A 250 -6.45 1.25 -1.51
C PRO A 250 -7.19 -0.09 -1.44
N VAL A 251 -6.75 -1.11 -2.20
CA VAL A 251 -7.36 -2.45 -2.15
C VAL A 251 -7.05 -3.13 -0.82
N ARG A 252 -5.80 -3.04 -0.35
CA ARG A 252 -5.38 -3.61 0.93
C ARG A 252 -5.96 -2.89 2.14
N LEU A 253 -6.09 -1.56 2.06
CA LEU A 253 -6.82 -0.78 3.06
C LEU A 253 -8.30 -1.18 3.09
N ALA A 254 -8.94 -1.36 1.94
CA ALA A 254 -10.31 -1.81 1.87
C ALA A 254 -10.48 -3.23 2.47
N ALA A 255 -9.56 -4.15 2.20
CA ALA A 255 -9.53 -5.46 2.80
C ALA A 255 -9.37 -5.40 4.33
N LEU A 256 -8.47 -4.55 4.83
CA LEU A 256 -8.20 -4.38 6.26
C LEU A 256 -9.38 -3.74 7.00
N LEU A 257 -10.02 -2.73 6.40
CA LEU A 257 -11.06 -1.91 7.03
C LEU A 257 -12.50 -2.36 6.68
N LEU A 258 -12.65 -3.48 5.96
CA LEU A 258 -13.93 -3.95 5.44
C LEU A 258 -15.03 -4.06 6.52
N SER A 259 -14.66 -4.52 7.72
CA SER A 259 -15.57 -4.66 8.85
C SER A 259 -16.16 -3.35 9.37
N LEU A 260 -15.51 -2.23 9.09
CA LEU A 260 -15.95 -0.88 9.53
C LEU A 260 -17.03 -0.29 8.62
N GLY A 261 -17.25 -0.89 7.43
CA GLY A 261 -18.12 -0.34 6.40
C GLY A 261 -17.61 0.98 5.80
N GLU A 262 -18.40 1.60 4.90
CA GLU A 262 -17.99 2.81 4.18
C GLU A 262 -17.69 3.98 5.13
N ASP A 263 -18.61 4.29 6.03
CA ASP A 263 -18.50 5.45 6.92
C ASP A 263 -17.36 5.28 7.94
N GLY A 264 -17.22 4.10 8.55
CA GLY A 264 -16.12 3.79 9.45
C GLY A 264 -14.78 3.88 8.76
N THR A 265 -14.66 3.35 7.54
CA THR A 265 -13.45 3.46 6.70
C THR A 265 -13.09 4.92 6.44
N ARG A 266 -14.07 5.77 6.06
CA ARG A 266 -13.83 7.20 5.86
C ARG A 266 -13.36 7.91 7.12
N CYS A 267 -13.98 7.62 8.26
CA CYS A 267 -13.58 8.17 9.55
C CYS A 267 -12.14 7.79 9.92
N THR A 268 -11.81 6.51 9.84
CA THR A 268 -10.47 6.00 10.17
C THR A 268 -9.39 6.60 9.27
N LEU A 269 -9.60 6.62 7.94
CA LEU A 269 -8.62 7.15 7.00
C LEU A 269 -8.46 8.68 7.10
N ARG A 270 -9.52 9.43 7.46
CA ARG A 270 -9.40 10.86 7.78
C ARG A 270 -8.60 11.09 9.05
N ARG A 271 -8.83 10.29 10.10
CA ARG A 271 -8.05 10.33 11.33
C ARG A 271 -6.56 10.05 11.07
N LEU A 272 -6.27 9.14 10.14
CA LEU A 272 -4.90 8.84 9.70
C LEU A 272 -4.33 9.88 8.72
N HIS A 273 -5.03 10.96 8.42
CA HIS A 273 -4.62 12.00 7.47
C HIS A 273 -4.27 11.49 6.06
N CYS A 274 -4.87 10.37 5.65
CA CYS A 274 -4.72 9.87 4.28
C CYS A 274 -5.20 10.90 3.26
N SER A 275 -4.66 10.85 2.04
CA SER A 275 -5.11 11.72 0.95
C SER A 275 -6.59 11.52 0.61
N ASN A 276 -7.29 12.58 0.23
CA ASN A 276 -8.69 12.49 -0.18
C ASN A 276 -8.92 11.45 -1.29
N ALA A 277 -7.98 11.32 -2.23
CA ALA A 277 -8.05 10.31 -3.29
C ALA A 277 -8.03 8.89 -2.71
N CYS A 278 -7.15 8.61 -1.75
CA CYS A 278 -7.06 7.31 -1.08
C CYS A 278 -8.33 7.02 -0.27
N ILE A 279 -8.85 8.02 0.48
CA ILE A 279 -10.08 7.88 1.28
C ILE A 279 -11.28 7.53 0.39
N GLU A 280 -11.50 8.32 -0.67
CA GLU A 280 -12.65 8.12 -1.55
C GLU A 280 -12.58 6.77 -2.26
N GLU A 281 -11.42 6.43 -2.80
CA GLU A 281 -11.24 5.16 -3.50
C GLU A 281 -11.42 3.95 -2.57
N THR A 282 -10.81 3.96 -1.40
CA THR A 282 -10.95 2.88 -0.41
C THR A 282 -12.38 2.72 0.06
N ALA A 283 -13.07 3.84 0.34
CA ALA A 283 -14.47 3.82 0.77
C ALA A 283 -15.41 3.28 -0.32
N VAL A 284 -15.16 3.63 -1.59
CA VAL A 284 -15.89 3.05 -2.73
C VAL A 284 -15.67 1.54 -2.81
N LEU A 285 -14.44 1.06 -2.66
CA LEU A 285 -14.14 -0.36 -2.68
C LEU A 285 -14.89 -1.12 -1.57
N VAL A 286 -14.89 -0.59 -0.35
CA VAL A 286 -15.63 -1.16 0.78
C VAL A 286 -17.13 -1.18 0.51
N ARG A 287 -17.71 -0.07 -0.01
CA ARG A 287 -19.13 0.03 -0.30
C ARG A 287 -19.60 -0.98 -1.36
N GLU A 288 -18.89 -1.06 -2.47
CA GLU A 288 -19.30 -1.87 -3.62
C GLU A 288 -19.11 -3.37 -3.40
N VAL A 289 -18.18 -3.76 -2.53
CA VAL A 289 -17.90 -5.17 -2.21
C VAL A 289 -18.85 -5.73 -1.14
N VAL A 290 -19.31 -4.91 -0.19
CA VAL A 290 -20.18 -5.35 0.92
C VAL A 290 -21.59 -5.85 0.46
N PRO A 291 -22.23 -5.31 -0.57
CA PRO A 291 -23.47 -5.87 -1.07
C PRO A 291 -23.25 -6.94 -2.14
N GLY A 292 -22.48 -7.95 -1.86
CA GLY A 292 -22.38 -9.14 -2.69
C GLY A 292 -22.48 -8.91 -4.20
N VAL A 293 -21.37 -9.06 -4.94
CA VAL A 293 -21.47 -9.21 -6.40
C VAL A 293 -22.60 -10.21 -6.68
N PRO A 294 -23.58 -9.90 -7.54
CA PRO A 294 -24.72 -10.77 -7.78
C PRO A 294 -24.25 -12.20 -8.07
N GLY A 295 -24.46 -13.09 -7.14
CA GLY A 295 -24.28 -14.52 -7.38
C GLY A 295 -25.42 -14.96 -8.26
N ALA A 296 -25.19 -15.09 -9.48
CA ALA A 296 -25.95 -15.81 -10.50
C ALA A 296 -25.90 -15.04 -11.82
N PHE A 297 -24.87 -15.28 -12.58
CA PHE A 297 -25.06 -15.40 -14.01
C PHE A 297 -25.67 -16.78 -14.32
N SER A 298 -26.59 -17.26 -13.47
CA SER A 298 -27.40 -18.41 -13.79
C SER A 298 -28.51 -17.98 -14.75
N SER A 299 -28.67 -18.74 -15.79
CA SER A 299 -29.58 -18.60 -16.93
C SER A 299 -31.05 -18.78 -16.57
N ASP A 300 -31.59 -18.14 -15.56
CA ASP A 300 -33.05 -18.13 -15.31
C ASP A 300 -33.65 -16.81 -15.75
N THR A 301 -34.07 -16.83 -17.02
CA THR A 301 -34.98 -15.90 -17.65
C THR A 301 -36.40 -16.15 -17.16
N SER A 302 -36.83 -15.50 -16.10
CA SER A 302 -38.25 -15.25 -15.91
C SER A 302 -38.53 -14.05 -14.99
N THR A 303 -39.22 -13.09 -15.56
CA THR A 303 -40.08 -12.05 -14.97
C THR A 303 -39.46 -10.82 -14.29
N GLY A 304 -39.68 -9.76 -14.94
CA GLY A 304 -39.86 -8.36 -14.66
C GLY A 304 -39.75 -7.78 -13.25
N CYS A 305 -39.24 -6.52 -13.23
CA CYS A 305 -39.25 -5.59 -12.10
C CYS A 305 -38.32 -5.95 -10.92
N GLY A 306 -36.97 -5.89 -11.14
CA GLY A 306 -36.02 -6.45 -10.17
C GLY A 306 -35.07 -5.50 -9.49
N THR A 307 -34.82 -4.26 -9.89
CA THR A 307 -33.75 -3.45 -9.32
C THR A 307 -33.95 -3.04 -7.86
N GLN A 308 -35.19 -2.80 -7.43
CA GLN A 308 -35.49 -2.51 -6.03
C GLN A 308 -35.66 -3.77 -5.15
N ARG A 309 -36.00 -4.92 -5.70
CA ARG A 309 -36.09 -6.18 -4.97
C ARG A 309 -34.73 -6.86 -4.79
N MET A 310 -33.79 -6.66 -5.70
CA MET A 310 -32.42 -7.14 -5.57
C MET A 310 -31.69 -6.49 -4.39
N LEU A 311 -31.87 -5.20 -4.17
CA LEU A 311 -31.30 -4.48 -3.01
C LEU A 311 -31.92 -4.92 -1.67
N ARG A 312 -33.15 -5.48 -1.64
CA ARG A 312 -33.79 -5.99 -0.41
C ARG A 312 -33.49 -7.46 -0.10
N ALA A 313 -33.23 -8.28 -1.09
CA ALA A 313 -32.89 -9.70 -0.87
C ALA A 313 -31.49 -9.91 -0.26
N LEU A 314 -30.57 -8.96 -0.46
CA LEU A 314 -29.22 -9.00 0.07
C LEU A 314 -29.10 -8.47 1.50
N SER A 315 -30.12 -7.82 2.05
CA SER A 315 -30.17 -7.38 3.45
C SER A 315 -30.50 -8.51 4.42
N SER A 316 -30.76 -9.73 3.96
CA SER A 316 -31.22 -10.85 4.81
C SER A 316 -30.16 -11.89 5.13
N THR A 317 -28.96 -11.78 4.61
CA THR A 317 -27.84 -12.64 5.03
C THR A 317 -26.99 -11.90 6.08
N ARG A 318 -27.60 -11.64 7.24
CA ARG A 318 -26.87 -11.39 8.47
C ARG A 318 -26.03 -12.62 8.75
N ILE A 319 -24.72 -12.49 8.64
CA ILE A 319 -23.80 -13.38 9.36
C ILE A 319 -24.14 -13.17 10.83
N LEU A 320 -24.77 -14.17 11.42
CA LEU A 320 -25.04 -14.28 12.85
C LEU A 320 -23.68 -14.35 13.58
N LEU A 321 -23.17 -13.19 13.98
CA LEU A 321 -22.24 -13.09 15.08
C LEU A 321 -23.09 -13.34 16.35
N ALA A 322 -23.10 -14.58 16.80
CA ALA A 322 -23.70 -14.98 18.05
C ALA A 322 -22.99 -14.23 19.19
N ALA A 323 -23.69 -13.30 19.81
CA ALA A 323 -23.33 -12.77 21.12
C ALA A 323 -23.44 -13.90 22.12
N ALA A 324 -22.33 -14.32 22.71
CA ALA A 324 -22.31 -15.19 23.90
C ALA A 324 -22.30 -14.32 25.16
N PRO A 325 -23.02 -14.70 26.21
CA PRO A 325 -23.20 -13.93 27.42
C PRO A 325 -21.97 -13.98 28.33
N THR A 326 -21.75 -12.89 29.05
CA THR A 326 -20.82 -12.75 30.17
C THR A 326 -20.99 -13.77 31.24
N ALA A 327 -19.94 -14.53 31.58
CA ALA A 327 -19.75 -15.12 32.90
C ALA A 327 -18.26 -15.39 33.14
N THR A 328 -17.65 -14.64 34.04
CA THR A 328 -16.44 -15.03 34.76
C THR A 328 -16.73 -16.25 35.64
N PRO A 329 -15.79 -17.23 35.75
CA PRO A 329 -14.97 -17.22 36.95
C PRO A 329 -13.52 -17.70 36.79
N CYS A 330 -12.73 -17.16 37.68
CA CYS A 330 -11.42 -17.59 38.16
C CYS A 330 -11.18 -19.10 38.19
N PHE A 331 -10.05 -19.61 37.66
CA PHE A 331 -9.25 -20.64 38.34
C PHE A 331 -7.89 -20.94 37.72
N ARG A 332 -6.83 -20.78 38.53
CA ARG A 332 -5.56 -21.50 38.68
C ARG A 332 -4.82 -22.15 37.50
N ARG A 333 -3.56 -21.74 37.45
CA ARG A 333 -2.31 -22.39 37.00
C ARG A 333 -2.35 -23.89 36.77
N ARG A 334 -1.85 -24.35 35.61
CA ARG A 334 -0.87 -25.42 35.49
C ARG A 334 0.05 -25.20 34.30
N ARG A 335 1.35 -25.20 34.56
CA ARG A 335 2.43 -25.30 33.55
C ARG A 335 2.40 -26.72 32.97
N GLN A 336 2.45 -26.82 31.66
CA GLN A 336 3.03 -27.98 30.98
C GLN A 336 3.69 -27.49 29.71
N SER A 337 4.98 -27.73 29.67
CA SER A 337 5.88 -27.59 28.53
C SER A 337 5.62 -28.68 27.49
N LEU A 338 5.46 -28.32 26.23
CA LEU A 338 5.52 -29.23 25.08
C LEU A 338 6.47 -28.69 24.02
N PRO A 339 7.17 -29.56 23.28
CA PRO A 339 8.40 -29.22 22.57
C PRO A 339 8.15 -28.58 21.20
N LEU A 340 9.09 -27.73 20.78
CA LEU A 340 9.21 -27.16 19.44
C LEU A 340 9.26 -28.26 18.37
N GLN A 341 8.32 -28.27 17.47
CA GLN A 341 8.43 -28.95 16.20
C GLN A 341 8.94 -27.98 15.15
N ALA A 342 10.01 -28.39 14.48
CA ALA A 342 10.67 -27.69 13.39
C ALA A 342 9.75 -27.63 12.16
N VAL A 343 9.66 -26.44 11.57
CA VAL A 343 9.00 -26.20 10.28
C VAL A 343 10.02 -26.48 9.18
N PRO A 344 9.72 -27.29 8.16
CA PRO A 344 10.67 -27.58 7.07
C PRO A 344 10.73 -26.43 6.05
N SER A 345 11.94 -26.13 5.60
CA SER A 345 12.24 -25.22 4.49
C SER A 345 11.62 -25.71 3.17
N PRO A 346 11.13 -24.81 2.30
CA PRO A 346 10.68 -25.20 0.97
C PRO A 346 11.87 -25.50 0.06
N ALA A 347 11.85 -26.68 -0.53
CA ALA A 347 12.83 -27.18 -1.48
C ALA A 347 12.69 -26.45 -2.84
N LEU A 348 13.85 -26.13 -3.44
CA LEU A 348 14.02 -25.69 -4.81
C LEU A 348 13.52 -26.76 -5.80
N LEU A 349 12.63 -26.36 -6.70
CA LEU A 349 12.23 -27.15 -7.86
C LEU A 349 13.21 -26.93 -9.02
N PRO A 350 13.56 -27.99 -9.81
CA PRO A 350 14.48 -27.87 -10.92
C PRO A 350 13.78 -27.36 -12.19
N ALA A 351 14.58 -26.64 -12.99
CA ALA A 351 14.20 -26.11 -14.30
C ALA A 351 13.83 -27.23 -15.29
N ALA A 352 12.65 -27.13 -15.91
CA ALA A 352 12.24 -27.99 -17.01
C ALA A 352 12.68 -27.36 -18.33
N THR A 353 13.47 -28.12 -19.10
CA THR A 353 13.91 -27.87 -20.47
C THR A 353 12.75 -28.06 -21.45
N GLY A 354 12.68 -27.17 -22.43
CA GLY A 354 11.60 -27.06 -23.37
C GLY A 354 11.52 -28.20 -24.42
N SER A 355 10.33 -28.30 -25.01
CA SER A 355 10.11 -28.76 -26.38
C SER A 355 8.85 -28.09 -26.92
N HIS A 356 9.00 -27.34 -27.99
CA HIS A 356 7.89 -26.79 -28.77
C HIS A 356 7.14 -27.92 -29.50
N PRO A 357 5.81 -27.80 -29.59
CA PRO A 357 5.10 -28.25 -30.78
C PRO A 357 4.39 -27.10 -31.47
N SER A 358 4.72 -26.94 -32.74
CA SER A 358 3.98 -26.15 -33.72
C SER A 358 2.58 -26.74 -33.93
N GLY A 359 1.56 -26.02 -33.48
CA GLY A 359 0.16 -26.28 -33.78
C GLY A 359 -0.57 -24.96 -33.92
N ARG A 360 -0.92 -24.59 -35.16
CA ARG A 360 -1.86 -23.50 -35.44
C ARG A 360 -3.23 -23.90 -34.85
N SER A 361 -3.56 -23.39 -33.70
CA SER A 361 -4.93 -23.40 -33.17
C SER A 361 -5.67 -22.17 -33.68
N SER A 362 -6.77 -22.43 -34.41
CA SER A 362 -7.78 -21.42 -34.75
C SER A 362 -8.20 -20.65 -33.51
N GLU A 363 -7.89 -19.36 -33.44
CA GLU A 363 -8.42 -18.45 -32.43
C GLU A 363 -9.96 -18.48 -32.48
N LYS A 364 -10.55 -19.15 -31.50
CA LYS A 364 -11.96 -18.95 -31.19
C LYS A 364 -12.10 -17.53 -30.65
N LEU A 365 -12.83 -16.66 -31.37
CA LEU A 365 -13.30 -15.39 -30.85
C LEU A 365 -13.92 -15.64 -29.47
N PRO A 366 -13.55 -14.85 -28.46
CA PRO A 366 -14.10 -14.99 -27.11
C PRO A 366 -15.63 -14.85 -27.17
N ALA A 367 -16.32 -15.76 -26.50
CA ALA A 367 -17.79 -15.73 -26.41
C ALA A 367 -18.25 -14.39 -25.86
N ARG A 368 -19.31 -13.79 -26.44
CA ARG A 368 -19.90 -12.55 -25.91
C ARG A 368 -20.30 -12.78 -24.44
N PRO A 369 -19.88 -11.88 -23.52
CA PRO A 369 -20.26 -11.99 -22.12
C PRO A 369 -21.78 -11.89 -21.96
N PRO A 370 -22.35 -12.48 -20.91
CA PRO A 370 -23.79 -12.38 -20.64
C PRO A 370 -24.21 -10.90 -20.52
N VAL A 371 -25.35 -10.55 -21.09
CA VAL A 371 -25.87 -9.16 -21.18
C VAL A 371 -25.88 -8.46 -19.83
N SER A 372 -26.17 -9.19 -18.74
CA SER A 372 -26.14 -8.67 -17.38
C SER A 372 -24.74 -8.22 -16.90
N LEU A 373 -23.68 -8.94 -17.26
CA LEU A 373 -22.30 -8.56 -16.91
C LEU A 373 -21.87 -7.32 -17.67
N ASN A 374 -22.21 -7.21 -18.97
CA ASN A 374 -21.88 -6.05 -19.79
C ASN A 374 -22.53 -4.76 -19.23
N ILE A 375 -23.82 -4.78 -18.94
CA ILE A 375 -24.56 -3.65 -18.36
C ILE A 375 -23.94 -3.25 -17.00
N TYR A 376 -23.64 -4.23 -16.13
CA TYR A 376 -23.04 -3.99 -14.84
C TYR A 376 -21.66 -3.34 -14.98
N THR A 377 -20.80 -3.88 -15.85
CA THR A 377 -19.44 -3.36 -16.09
C THR A 377 -19.48 -1.93 -16.64
N ARG A 378 -20.37 -1.64 -17.62
CA ARG A 378 -20.52 -0.28 -18.16
C ARG A 378 -20.95 0.73 -17.08
N LYS A 379 -21.86 0.35 -16.18
CA LYS A 379 -22.27 1.20 -15.05
C LYS A 379 -21.11 1.49 -14.10
N LEU A 380 -20.34 0.48 -13.73
CA LEU A 380 -19.13 0.67 -12.89
C LEU A 380 -18.09 1.54 -13.58
N LEU A 381 -17.81 1.30 -14.87
CA LEU A 381 -16.86 2.11 -15.65
C LEU A 381 -17.31 3.58 -15.73
N GLY A 382 -18.61 3.81 -15.97
CA GLY A 382 -19.19 5.14 -16.01
C GLY A 382 -19.03 5.90 -14.71
N GLN A 383 -19.24 5.23 -13.60
CA GLN A 383 -19.25 5.82 -12.26
C GLN A 383 -17.84 5.97 -11.68
N TYR A 384 -16.97 4.98 -11.85
CA TYR A 384 -15.68 4.90 -11.12
C TYR A 384 -14.45 4.88 -12.01
N GLY A 385 -14.59 4.57 -13.29
CA GLY A 385 -13.47 4.41 -14.23
C GLY A 385 -12.76 3.05 -14.11
N LEU A 386 -11.91 2.75 -15.09
CA LEU A 386 -11.26 1.45 -15.28
C LEU A 386 -10.45 1.02 -14.05
N LYS A 387 -9.60 1.89 -13.54
CA LYS A 387 -8.71 1.58 -12.42
C LYS A 387 -9.45 1.10 -11.16
N THR A 388 -10.56 1.76 -10.83
CA THR A 388 -11.38 1.38 -9.67
C THR A 388 -12.11 0.05 -9.92
N VAL A 389 -12.57 -0.21 -11.15
CA VAL A 389 -13.20 -1.50 -11.50
C VAL A 389 -12.21 -2.66 -11.39
N GLN A 390 -10.97 -2.47 -11.85
CA GLN A 390 -9.90 -3.45 -11.70
C GLN A 390 -9.58 -3.73 -10.23
N ARG A 391 -9.55 -2.70 -9.39
CA ARG A 391 -9.35 -2.83 -7.94
C ARG A 391 -10.52 -3.53 -7.23
N LEU A 392 -11.75 -3.25 -7.65
CA LEU A 392 -12.92 -4.00 -7.18
C LEU A 392 -12.82 -5.49 -7.52
N ALA A 393 -12.40 -5.80 -8.74
CA ALA A 393 -12.20 -7.18 -9.17
C ALA A 393 -11.09 -7.86 -8.33
N ALA A 394 -9.99 -7.18 -8.08
CA ALA A 394 -8.89 -7.71 -7.26
C ALA A 394 -9.35 -7.97 -5.81
N LEU A 395 -10.08 -7.03 -5.18
CA LEU A 395 -10.62 -7.21 -3.84
C LEU A 395 -11.66 -8.34 -3.80
N GLY A 396 -12.53 -8.42 -4.80
CA GLY A 396 -13.52 -9.49 -4.94
C GLY A 396 -12.86 -10.87 -5.03
N THR A 397 -11.79 -10.99 -5.82
CA THR A 397 -10.99 -12.23 -5.93
C THR A 397 -10.37 -12.61 -4.59
N ALA A 398 -9.84 -11.65 -3.84
CA ALA A 398 -9.24 -11.90 -2.53
C ALA A 398 -10.26 -12.35 -1.48
N LEU A 399 -11.49 -11.82 -1.52
CA LEU A 399 -12.58 -12.16 -0.61
C LEU A 399 -13.30 -13.46 -0.96
N GLN A 400 -13.40 -13.79 -2.24
CA GLN A 400 -14.14 -14.94 -2.78
C GLN A 400 -13.29 -15.67 -3.84
N PRO A 401 -12.22 -16.39 -3.43
CA PRO A 401 -11.29 -17.06 -4.37
C PRO A 401 -11.99 -18.06 -5.29
N GLU A 402 -13.06 -18.69 -4.82
CA GLU A 402 -13.90 -19.63 -5.58
C GLU A 402 -14.62 -18.96 -6.76
N ARG A 403 -14.74 -17.64 -6.75
CA ARG A 403 -15.33 -16.83 -7.81
C ARG A 403 -14.31 -15.99 -8.59
N SER A 404 -13.05 -16.31 -8.48
CA SER A 404 -11.96 -15.56 -9.15
C SER A 404 -12.19 -15.41 -10.65
N ALA A 405 -12.76 -16.43 -11.30
CA ALA A 405 -13.10 -16.40 -12.73
C ALA A 405 -14.11 -15.28 -13.06
N ASP A 406 -15.10 -15.03 -12.21
CA ASP A 406 -16.10 -13.97 -12.40
C ASP A 406 -15.46 -12.59 -12.33
N PHE A 407 -14.56 -12.38 -11.35
CA PHE A 407 -13.85 -11.13 -11.17
C PHE A 407 -12.81 -10.88 -12.27
N THR A 408 -12.14 -11.92 -12.73
CA THR A 408 -11.26 -11.84 -13.90
C THR A 408 -12.04 -11.41 -15.14
N ALA A 409 -13.19 -12.05 -15.41
CA ALA A 409 -14.06 -11.69 -16.54
C ALA A 409 -14.58 -10.24 -16.44
N LEU A 410 -14.87 -9.74 -15.22
CA LEU A 410 -15.23 -8.35 -14.98
C LEU A 410 -14.08 -7.39 -15.36
N SER A 411 -12.85 -7.68 -14.91
CA SER A 411 -11.67 -6.86 -15.22
C SER A 411 -11.36 -6.83 -16.71
N GLU A 412 -11.32 -7.99 -17.36
CA GLU A 412 -11.03 -8.11 -18.79
C GLU A 412 -12.11 -7.44 -19.66
N LEU A 413 -13.39 -7.54 -19.25
CA LEU A 413 -14.47 -6.87 -19.95
C LEU A 413 -14.36 -5.35 -19.78
N ALA A 414 -14.01 -4.87 -18.58
CA ALA A 414 -13.83 -3.45 -18.32
C ALA A 414 -12.69 -2.87 -19.19
N GLU A 415 -11.58 -3.57 -19.30
CA GLU A 415 -10.45 -3.18 -20.16
C GLU A 415 -10.85 -3.09 -21.64
N ARG A 416 -11.57 -4.08 -22.13
CA ARG A 416 -12.07 -4.07 -23.53
C ARG A 416 -13.03 -2.91 -23.78
N LEU A 417 -14.02 -2.72 -22.91
CA LEU A 417 -15.01 -1.65 -23.07
C LEU A 417 -14.38 -0.25 -23.01
N ASP A 418 -13.35 -0.07 -22.17
CA ASP A 418 -12.61 1.20 -22.07
C ASP A 418 -11.72 1.42 -23.31
N ALA A 419 -11.01 0.38 -23.78
CA ALA A 419 -10.19 0.43 -24.98
C ALA A 419 -11.02 0.68 -26.26
N ASP A 420 -12.22 0.09 -26.36
CA ASP A 420 -13.15 0.29 -27.47
C ASP A 420 -13.87 1.64 -27.41
N GLY A 421 -13.67 2.45 -26.37
CA GLY A 421 -14.30 3.74 -26.18
C GLY A 421 -15.81 3.66 -26.04
N VAL A 422 -16.33 2.58 -25.48
CA VAL A 422 -17.77 2.33 -25.35
C VAL A 422 -18.41 3.39 -24.45
N CYS A 423 -19.56 3.92 -24.84
CA CYS A 423 -20.30 4.94 -24.09
C CYS A 423 -20.74 4.40 -22.71
N CYS A 424 -20.13 4.95 -21.66
CA CYS A 424 -20.41 4.61 -20.24
C CYS A 424 -20.75 5.86 -19.42
N ARG A 425 -20.60 7.07 -19.97
CA ARG A 425 -20.79 8.35 -19.26
C ARG A 425 -21.63 9.31 -20.08
N VAL A 426 -22.37 10.18 -19.39
CA VAL A 426 -23.18 11.23 -20.03
C VAL A 426 -22.36 12.11 -20.98
N SER A 427 -21.10 12.40 -20.67
CA SER A 427 -20.19 13.17 -21.52
C SER A 427 -19.82 12.49 -22.84
N GLN A 428 -20.06 11.18 -22.95
CA GLN A 428 -19.77 10.36 -24.15
C GLN A 428 -21.01 10.17 -25.04
N LEU A 429 -22.18 10.66 -24.62
CA LEU A 429 -23.40 10.64 -25.47
C LEU A 429 -23.20 11.47 -26.71
N ALA A 430 -23.74 11.01 -27.85
CA ALA A 430 -23.77 11.73 -29.13
C ALA A 430 -24.69 12.95 -29.13
N VAL A 431 -25.36 13.23 -28.03
CA VAL A 431 -26.20 14.41 -27.78
C VAL A 431 -25.80 15.09 -26.47
N ASN A 432 -26.08 16.38 -26.40
CA ASN A 432 -25.79 17.20 -25.22
C ASN A 432 -27.05 18.02 -24.82
N GLY A 433 -26.94 18.81 -23.75
CA GLY A 433 -28.06 19.60 -23.24
C GLY A 433 -28.61 20.62 -24.26
N ARG A 434 -27.80 21.13 -25.18
CA ARG A 434 -28.26 22.06 -26.24
C ARG A 434 -29.12 21.31 -27.28
N ASP A 435 -28.73 20.10 -27.62
CA ASP A 435 -29.48 19.26 -28.54
C ASP A 435 -30.85 18.91 -27.96
N LEU A 436 -30.92 18.63 -26.66
CA LEU A 436 -32.18 18.35 -25.95
C LEU A 436 -33.11 19.57 -25.90
N MET A 437 -32.56 20.76 -25.64
CA MET A 437 -33.33 21.99 -25.67
C MET A 437 -33.89 22.28 -27.07
N ALA A 438 -33.09 22.05 -28.11
CA ALA A 438 -33.55 22.15 -29.50
C ALA A 438 -34.63 21.12 -29.85
N ALA A 439 -34.67 19.97 -29.18
CA ALA A 439 -35.71 18.94 -29.29
C ALA A 439 -36.94 19.20 -28.39
N GLY A 440 -37.02 20.36 -27.71
CA GLY A 440 -38.16 20.77 -26.91
C GLY A 440 -38.11 20.43 -25.42
N VAL A 441 -37.02 19.93 -24.92
CA VAL A 441 -36.83 19.69 -23.46
C VAL A 441 -36.62 21.03 -22.76
N PRO A 442 -37.42 21.41 -21.74
CA PRO A 442 -37.27 22.68 -21.04
C PRO A 442 -35.89 22.83 -20.37
N ALA A 443 -35.34 24.04 -20.42
CA ALA A 443 -34.10 24.35 -19.72
C ALA A 443 -34.27 24.14 -18.20
N GLY A 444 -33.29 23.48 -17.58
CA GLY A 444 -33.30 23.26 -16.12
C GLY A 444 -32.80 21.86 -15.70
N PRO A 445 -33.06 21.46 -14.44
CA PRO A 445 -32.62 20.18 -13.90
C PRO A 445 -33.09 18.93 -14.63
N GLY A 446 -34.22 19.08 -15.42
CA GLY A 446 -34.78 18.01 -16.25
C GLY A 446 -33.82 17.51 -17.34
N ILE A 447 -33.00 18.42 -17.91
CA ILE A 447 -32.02 18.04 -18.95
C ILE A 447 -31.08 16.93 -18.47
N ARG A 448 -30.58 17.05 -17.24
CA ARG A 448 -29.68 16.04 -16.66
C ARG A 448 -30.37 14.69 -16.52
N LYS A 449 -31.62 14.66 -16.05
CA LYS A 449 -32.38 13.43 -15.91
C LYS A 449 -32.61 12.74 -17.25
N VAL A 450 -32.91 13.51 -18.29
CA VAL A 450 -33.09 12.98 -19.65
C VAL A 450 -31.77 12.40 -20.17
N LEU A 451 -30.65 13.09 -19.98
CA LEU A 451 -29.32 12.57 -20.38
C LEU A 451 -28.98 11.29 -19.63
N GLU A 452 -29.27 11.21 -18.35
CA GLU A 452 -29.07 10.00 -17.53
C GLU A 452 -29.96 8.83 -18.00
N ALA A 453 -31.21 9.11 -18.37
CA ALA A 453 -32.09 8.10 -18.92
C ALA A 453 -31.65 7.62 -20.32
N LEU A 454 -31.19 8.53 -21.18
CA LEU A 454 -30.60 8.17 -22.47
C LEU A 454 -29.34 7.31 -22.30
N LEU A 455 -28.47 7.65 -21.34
CA LEU A 455 -27.31 6.85 -21.05
C LEU A 455 -27.69 5.43 -20.58
N ASP A 456 -28.70 5.31 -19.70
CA ASP A 456 -29.13 3.97 -19.23
C ASP A 456 -29.66 3.12 -20.40
N GLY A 457 -30.41 3.72 -21.34
CA GLY A 457 -30.88 3.03 -22.56
C GLY A 457 -29.72 2.61 -23.50
N VAL A 458 -28.70 3.47 -23.66
CA VAL A 458 -27.48 3.11 -24.42
C VAL A 458 -26.72 1.97 -23.73
N ILE A 459 -26.57 2.02 -22.41
CA ILE A 459 -25.92 0.97 -21.62
C ILE A 459 -26.69 -0.35 -21.75
N ARG A 460 -28.02 -0.33 -21.81
CA ARG A 460 -28.86 -1.51 -21.98
C ARG A 460 -28.97 -1.99 -23.43
N GLU A 461 -28.33 -1.26 -24.35
CA GLU A 461 -28.39 -1.55 -25.80
C GLU A 461 -29.83 -1.45 -26.38
N GLU A 462 -30.71 -0.64 -25.76
CA GLU A 462 -32.08 -0.37 -26.24
C GLU A 462 -32.04 0.48 -27.53
N TYR A 463 -31.03 1.33 -27.68
CA TYR A 463 -30.76 2.12 -28.88
C TYR A 463 -29.25 2.47 -28.98
N PRO A 464 -28.74 2.69 -30.21
CA PRO A 464 -27.33 3.02 -30.41
C PRO A 464 -27.01 4.44 -29.93
N ASN A 465 -25.75 4.69 -29.56
CA ASN A 465 -25.28 6.04 -29.22
C ASN A 465 -25.04 6.89 -30.47
N GLU A 466 -26.14 7.15 -31.18
CA GLU A 466 -26.16 7.98 -32.39
C GLU A 466 -27.15 9.11 -32.21
N ARG A 467 -26.82 10.32 -32.71
CA ARG A 467 -27.61 11.53 -32.48
C ARG A 467 -29.07 11.37 -32.87
N GLN A 468 -29.35 10.76 -34.02
CA GLN A 468 -30.72 10.58 -34.51
C GLN A 468 -31.53 9.62 -33.63
N ALA A 469 -30.93 8.50 -33.25
CA ALA A 469 -31.54 7.50 -32.37
C ALA A 469 -31.86 8.08 -30.99
N LEU A 470 -30.92 8.83 -30.43
CA LEU A 470 -31.07 9.46 -29.11
C LEU A 470 -32.15 10.55 -29.11
N LEU A 471 -32.24 11.39 -30.15
CA LEU A 471 -33.30 12.40 -30.27
C LEU A 471 -34.67 11.77 -30.47
N ALA A 472 -34.78 10.64 -31.21
CA ALA A 472 -36.02 9.89 -31.32
C ALA A 472 -36.45 9.31 -29.96
N ALA A 473 -35.50 8.77 -29.16
CA ALA A 473 -35.78 8.27 -27.82
C ALA A 473 -36.27 9.38 -26.87
N VAL A 474 -35.78 10.62 -26.99
CA VAL A 474 -36.26 11.77 -26.20
C VAL A 474 -37.75 12.02 -26.43
N GLN A 475 -38.23 11.92 -27.68
CA GLN A 475 -39.64 12.11 -27.99
C GLN A 475 -40.53 11.04 -27.34
N GLN A 476 -40.04 9.80 -27.23
CA GLN A 476 -40.72 8.70 -26.55
C GLN A 476 -40.74 8.90 -25.02
N LEU A 477 -39.64 9.36 -24.44
CA LEU A 477 -39.52 9.65 -23.00
C LEU A 477 -40.38 10.86 -22.57
N ALA A 478 -40.64 11.82 -23.48
CA ALA A 478 -41.49 12.98 -23.22
C ALA A 478 -42.98 12.66 -23.35
N ALA A 479 -43.34 11.56 -24.02
CA ALA A 479 -44.71 11.10 -24.22
C ALA A 479 -45.18 10.10 -23.15
N SER A 480 -44.28 9.58 -22.33
CA SER A 480 -44.52 8.66 -21.20
C SER A 480 -44.47 9.41 -19.86
#